data_42384f0b5f77c8f4740f1c77dade014b
#
_entry.id   42384f0b5f77c8f4740f1c77dade014b
#
_cell.length_a   1.000
_cell.length_b   1.000
_cell.length_c   1.000
_cell.angle_alpha   90.00
_cell.angle_beta   90.00
_cell.angle_gamma   90.00
#
_symmetry.space_group_name_H-M   'P 1'
#
loop_
_entity.id
_entity.type
_entity.pdbx_description
1 polymer ?
#
loop_
_entity_poly.entity_id
_entity_poly.type
_entity_poly.pdbx_seq_one_letter_code
_entity_poly.pdbx_strand_id
1 'polypeptide(L)'
;MRKSCLGAILLFSMICHGVHAERLQPGSPLSGYQCYNIDAEALKLTPEDAWDGKGFPPVFRGPSEDSGKLGVASGVVYVAWPLQKQNGFVQILRLGGDVGWISGSVIRPLYREPGSKGGCTLSWNGNLIQFHLDPGAKAWLFRDGHNIPEDKYLAHSLHPE
;
A
#
# COMPACT_ATOMS: atom_id res chain seq x y z
N MET A 1 16.89 63.68 -27.33
CA MET A 1 16.80 63.11 -25.98
C MET A 1 16.29 61.71 -26.10
N ARG A 2 17.17 60.67 -26.06
CA ARG A 2 16.84 59.26 -26.12
C ARG A 2 16.90 58.70 -24.70
N LYS A 3 15.78 58.20 -24.18
CA LYS A 3 15.72 57.50 -22.91
C LYS A 3 15.84 56.02 -23.19
N SER A 4 16.93 55.41 -22.80
CA SER A 4 17.16 53.95 -22.79
C SER A 4 16.50 53.37 -21.56
N CYS A 5 15.53 52.47 -21.77
CA CYS A 5 15.01 51.58 -20.73
C CYS A 5 15.91 50.33 -20.65
N LEU A 6 16.69 50.17 -19.57
CA LEU A 6 17.34 48.90 -19.21
C LEU A 6 16.26 47.96 -18.64
N GLY A 7 15.97 46.90 -19.34
CA GLY A 7 15.17 45.79 -18.83
C GLY A 7 16.05 44.85 -17.99
N ALA A 8 15.77 44.74 -16.71
CA ALA A 8 16.38 43.73 -15.83
C ALA A 8 15.74 42.37 -16.10
N ILE A 9 16.50 41.43 -16.66
CA ILE A 9 16.11 40.01 -16.82
C ILE A 9 16.41 39.34 -15.49
N LEU A 10 15.34 39.05 -14.72
CA LEU A 10 15.40 38.18 -13.54
C LEU A 10 15.47 36.73 -14.03
N LEU A 11 16.66 36.15 -13.99
CA LEU A 11 16.89 34.72 -14.17
C LEU A 11 16.35 33.96 -12.94
N PHE A 12 15.16 33.40 -13.06
CA PHE A 12 14.61 32.44 -12.11
C PHE A 12 15.35 31.12 -12.30
N SER A 13 16.37 30.87 -11.47
CA SER A 13 16.98 29.54 -11.36
C SER A 13 15.99 28.57 -10.76
N MET A 14 15.30 27.78 -11.61
CA MET A 14 14.58 26.58 -11.17
C MET A 14 15.60 25.57 -10.65
N ILE A 15 15.74 25.51 -9.33
CA ILE A 15 16.45 24.43 -8.66
C ILE A 15 15.56 23.19 -8.79
N CYS A 16 15.82 22.37 -9.81
CA CYS A 16 15.29 21.01 -9.88
C CYS A 16 15.88 20.24 -8.70
N HIS A 17 15.15 20.16 -7.59
CA HIS A 17 15.42 19.17 -6.57
C HIS A 17 15.13 17.80 -7.19
N GLY A 18 16.16 17.18 -7.71
CA GLY A 18 16.11 15.76 -8.08
C GLY A 18 15.72 14.97 -6.83
N VAL A 19 14.53 14.39 -6.83
CA VAL A 19 14.14 13.39 -5.84
C VAL A 19 15.07 12.22 -6.08
N HIS A 20 16.17 12.15 -5.34
CA HIS A 20 16.99 10.96 -5.25
C HIS A 20 16.08 9.86 -4.68
N ALA A 21 15.70 8.92 -5.52
CA ALA A 21 15.12 7.67 -5.06
C ALA A 21 16.19 6.99 -4.20
N GLU A 22 16.10 7.18 -2.89
CA GLU A 22 16.98 6.55 -1.93
C GLU A 22 16.83 5.04 -2.11
N ARG A 23 17.91 4.36 -2.51
CA ARG A 23 17.91 2.91 -2.66
C ARG A 23 17.64 2.30 -1.30
N LEU A 24 16.47 1.67 -1.16
CA LEU A 24 16.13 0.94 0.05
C LEU A 24 17.22 -0.09 0.35
N GLN A 25 17.80 -0.01 1.53
CA GLN A 25 18.78 -1.00 2.02
C GLN A 25 18.03 -2.17 2.67
N PRO A 26 18.50 -3.42 2.51
CA PRO A 26 17.92 -4.55 3.23
C PRO A 26 17.87 -4.28 4.74
N GLY A 27 16.70 -4.53 5.37
CA GLY A 27 16.46 -4.25 6.78
C GLY A 27 16.00 -2.83 7.10
N SER A 28 15.99 -1.91 6.13
CA SER A 28 15.51 -0.55 6.36
C SER A 28 14.01 -0.54 6.66
N PRO A 29 13.57 0.15 7.74
CA PRO A 29 12.17 0.37 7.99
C PRO A 29 11.55 1.21 6.87
N LEU A 30 10.33 0.86 6.47
CA LEU A 30 9.54 1.63 5.52
C LEU A 30 8.52 2.48 6.29
N SER A 31 8.72 3.79 6.28
CA SER A 31 7.74 4.75 6.81
C SER A 31 6.75 5.18 5.74
N GLY A 32 5.67 5.82 6.16
CA GLY A 32 4.68 6.36 5.22
C GLY A 32 3.66 5.34 4.71
N TYR A 33 3.51 4.20 5.40
CA TYR A 33 2.50 3.19 5.11
C TYR A 33 1.87 2.66 6.37
N GLN A 34 0.62 2.19 6.25
CA GLN A 34 -0.13 1.51 7.28
C GLN A 34 -0.69 0.20 6.74
N CYS A 35 -0.76 -0.83 7.57
CA CYS A 35 -1.37 -2.10 7.19
C CYS A 35 -2.89 -2.05 7.32
N TYR A 36 -3.54 -2.58 6.32
CA TYR A 36 -4.99 -2.81 6.23
C TYR A 36 -5.24 -4.27 5.90
N ASN A 37 -6.38 -4.80 6.30
CA ASN A 37 -6.87 -6.09 5.84
C ASN A 37 -7.71 -5.92 4.59
N ILE A 38 -7.72 -6.94 3.71
CA ILE A 38 -8.82 -7.15 2.79
C ILE A 38 -10.08 -7.41 3.63
N ASP A 39 -11.20 -6.83 3.24
CA ASP A 39 -12.51 -7.08 3.85
C ASP A 39 -13.21 -8.22 3.10
N ALA A 40 -12.98 -9.46 3.55
CA ALA A 40 -13.54 -10.64 2.92
C ALA A 40 -15.08 -10.65 2.96
N GLU A 41 -15.69 -10.04 3.98
CA GLU A 41 -17.15 -9.91 4.07
C GLU A 41 -17.69 -8.96 3.01
N ALA A 42 -17.03 -7.82 2.78
CA ALA A 42 -17.39 -6.88 1.71
C ALA A 42 -17.27 -7.53 0.33
N LEU A 43 -16.32 -8.44 0.16
CA LEU A 43 -16.11 -9.22 -1.07
C LEU A 43 -16.99 -10.46 -1.15
N LYS A 44 -17.75 -10.79 -0.10
CA LYS A 44 -18.60 -11.99 0.00
C LYS A 44 -17.82 -13.30 -0.18
N LEU A 45 -16.58 -13.33 0.29
CA LEU A 45 -15.74 -14.53 0.23
C LEU A 45 -16.13 -15.51 1.33
N THR A 46 -16.02 -16.80 1.04
CA THR A 46 -16.06 -17.85 2.07
C THR A 46 -14.70 -17.88 2.80
N PRO A 47 -14.64 -18.42 4.03
CA PRO A 47 -13.35 -18.64 4.69
C PRO A 47 -12.37 -19.45 3.85
N GLU A 48 -12.84 -20.48 3.14
CA GLU A 48 -12.00 -21.32 2.27
C GLU A 48 -11.42 -20.51 1.11
N ASP A 49 -12.24 -19.75 0.38
CA ASP A 49 -11.77 -18.91 -0.72
C ASP A 49 -10.77 -17.87 -0.24
N ALA A 50 -11.03 -17.25 0.92
CA ALA A 50 -10.13 -16.27 1.51
C ALA A 50 -8.79 -16.89 1.95
N TRP A 51 -8.80 -18.11 2.48
CA TRP A 51 -7.58 -18.87 2.80
C TRP A 51 -6.75 -19.17 1.56
N ASP A 52 -7.40 -19.51 0.47
CA ASP A 52 -6.74 -19.82 -0.80
C ASP A 52 -6.39 -18.55 -1.60
N GLY A 53 -6.77 -17.36 -1.12
CA GLY A 53 -6.62 -16.09 -1.83
C GLY A 53 -7.52 -15.94 -3.05
N LYS A 54 -8.48 -16.83 -3.22
CA LYS A 54 -9.44 -16.77 -4.32
C LYS A 54 -10.38 -15.57 -4.14
N GLY A 55 -10.64 -14.85 -5.24
CA GLY A 55 -11.53 -13.69 -5.21
C GLY A 55 -10.97 -12.45 -4.53
N PHE A 56 -9.67 -12.41 -4.25
CA PHE A 56 -9.03 -11.19 -3.77
C PHE A 56 -9.11 -10.09 -4.82
N PRO A 57 -9.22 -8.83 -4.39
CA PRO A 57 -9.51 -7.72 -5.29
C PRO A 57 -8.29 -7.41 -6.17
N PRO A 58 -8.55 -6.96 -7.41
CA PRO A 58 -7.48 -6.54 -8.31
C PRO A 58 -6.78 -5.27 -7.81
N VAL A 59 -5.49 -5.18 -8.11
CA VAL A 59 -4.68 -3.98 -7.94
C VAL A 59 -4.45 -3.37 -9.32
N PHE A 60 -4.63 -2.06 -9.43
CA PHE A 60 -4.58 -1.30 -10.68
C PHE A 60 -3.36 -0.37 -10.72
N ARG A 61 -2.97 0.06 -11.94
CA ARG A 61 -1.86 1.02 -12.15
C ARG A 61 -2.21 2.43 -11.68
N GLY A 62 -3.49 2.79 -11.70
CA GLY A 62 -4.02 4.09 -11.33
C GLY A 62 -5.36 3.98 -10.61
N PRO A 63 -5.95 5.09 -10.18
CA PRO A 63 -7.17 5.13 -9.40
C PRO A 63 -8.43 4.94 -10.27
N SER A 64 -8.45 3.90 -11.11
CA SER A 64 -9.54 3.51 -12.00
C SER A 64 -9.40 2.05 -12.41
N GLU A 65 -10.51 1.35 -12.62
CA GLU A 65 -10.54 -0.01 -13.16
C GLU A 65 -9.98 -0.09 -14.59
N ASP A 66 -10.08 0.99 -15.35
CA ASP A 66 -9.59 1.09 -16.73
C ASP A 66 -8.07 1.31 -16.80
N SER A 67 -7.40 1.60 -15.69
CA SER A 67 -5.96 1.91 -15.68
C SER A 67 -5.03 0.71 -15.87
N GLY A 68 -5.60 -0.47 -16.08
CA GLY A 68 -4.87 -1.72 -16.25
C GLY A 68 -4.51 -2.38 -14.91
N LYS A 69 -4.66 -3.71 -14.87
CA LYS A 69 -4.36 -4.53 -13.70
C LYS A 69 -2.87 -4.77 -13.53
N LEU A 70 -2.42 -4.80 -12.28
CA LEU A 70 -1.07 -5.17 -11.87
C LEU A 70 -1.01 -6.57 -11.23
N GLY A 71 -2.16 -7.18 -10.98
CA GLY A 71 -2.33 -8.44 -10.26
C GLY A 71 -3.45 -8.34 -9.23
N VAL A 72 -3.42 -9.21 -8.23
CA VAL A 72 -4.37 -9.23 -7.10
C VAL A 72 -3.68 -8.78 -5.82
N ALA A 73 -4.48 -8.33 -4.85
CA ALA A 73 -4.00 -7.96 -3.53
C ALA A 73 -3.67 -9.20 -2.70
N SER A 74 -2.83 -9.02 -1.69
CA SER A 74 -2.65 -9.99 -0.59
C SER A 74 -3.68 -9.73 0.53
N GLY A 75 -3.80 -10.65 1.49
CA GLY A 75 -4.72 -10.52 2.63
C GLY A 75 -4.45 -9.27 3.50
N VAL A 76 -3.18 -8.86 3.59
CA VAL A 76 -2.77 -7.56 4.14
C VAL A 76 -2.27 -6.68 3.01
N VAL A 77 -2.70 -5.43 2.99
CA VAL A 77 -2.25 -4.40 2.05
C VAL A 77 -1.60 -3.22 2.79
N TYR A 78 -0.61 -2.60 2.17
CA TYR A 78 0.16 -1.50 2.75
C TYR A 78 -0.30 -0.18 2.15
N VAL A 79 -1.20 0.48 2.84
CA VAL A 79 -1.85 1.72 2.39
C VAL A 79 -0.93 2.91 2.66
N ALA A 80 -0.76 3.79 1.67
CA ALA A 80 0.02 5.02 1.82
C ALA A 80 -0.55 5.92 2.93
N TRP A 81 0.35 6.49 3.76
CA TRP A 81 -0.03 7.39 4.84
C TRP A 81 0.84 8.67 4.81
N PRO A 82 0.27 9.87 4.76
CA PRO A 82 -1.19 10.18 4.78
C PRO A 82 -1.96 9.53 3.64
N LEU A 83 -3.22 9.18 3.91
CA LEU A 83 -4.08 8.43 2.99
C LEU A 83 -4.18 9.12 1.62
N GLN A 84 -3.68 8.45 0.58
CA GLN A 84 -3.81 8.89 -0.80
C GLN A 84 -5.06 8.24 -1.40
N LYS A 85 -6.11 9.04 -1.61
CA LYS A 85 -7.40 8.56 -2.12
C LYS A 85 -7.83 9.37 -3.34
N GLN A 86 -8.24 8.66 -4.41
CA GLN A 86 -8.78 9.26 -5.63
C GLN A 86 -9.83 8.32 -6.24
N ASN A 87 -10.96 8.87 -6.69
CA ASN A 87 -12.05 8.12 -7.34
C ASN A 87 -12.53 6.87 -6.56
N GLY A 88 -12.46 6.90 -5.23
CA GLY A 88 -12.81 5.73 -4.39
C GLY A 88 -11.69 4.70 -4.23
N PHE A 89 -10.58 4.84 -4.96
CA PHE A 89 -9.39 4.00 -4.80
C PHE A 89 -8.43 4.60 -3.79
N VAL A 90 -7.63 3.74 -3.16
CA VAL A 90 -6.53 4.12 -2.26
C VAL A 90 -5.20 3.59 -2.81
N GLN A 91 -4.16 4.38 -2.63
CA GLN A 91 -2.82 4.01 -3.05
C GLN A 91 -2.20 3.02 -2.07
N ILE A 92 -1.60 1.96 -2.58
CA ILE A 92 -0.93 0.91 -1.81
C ILE A 92 0.49 0.68 -2.31
N LEU A 93 1.35 0.21 -1.41
CA LEU A 93 2.65 -0.36 -1.75
C LEU A 93 2.47 -1.87 -1.95
N ARG A 94 2.94 -2.39 -3.07
CA ARG A 94 2.94 -3.82 -3.37
C ARG A 94 4.20 -4.48 -2.82
N LEU A 95 4.17 -5.79 -2.66
CA LEU A 95 5.30 -6.55 -2.08
C LEU A 95 6.61 -6.38 -2.84
N GLY A 96 6.56 -6.17 -4.14
CA GLY A 96 7.74 -5.88 -4.97
C GLY A 96 8.28 -4.45 -4.84
N GLY A 97 7.68 -3.61 -4.00
CA GLY A 97 8.09 -2.21 -3.79
C GLY A 97 7.50 -1.22 -4.80
N ASP A 98 6.71 -1.66 -5.75
CA ASP A 98 5.99 -0.79 -6.66
C ASP A 98 4.65 -0.32 -6.07
N VAL A 99 4.12 0.76 -6.62
CA VAL A 99 2.87 1.38 -6.18
C VAL A 99 1.72 0.89 -7.03
N GLY A 100 0.57 0.64 -6.40
CA GLY A 100 -0.69 0.31 -7.07
C GLY A 100 -1.88 1.01 -6.41
N TRP A 101 -3.06 0.75 -6.92
CA TRP A 101 -4.32 1.29 -6.43
C TRP A 101 -5.34 0.16 -6.24
N ILE A 102 -6.05 0.21 -5.13
CA ILE A 102 -7.10 -0.75 -4.79
C ILE A 102 -8.37 -0.01 -4.41
N SER A 103 -9.54 -0.60 -4.66
CA SER A 103 -10.79 -0.01 -4.19
C SER A 103 -10.78 0.13 -2.66
N GLY A 104 -11.08 1.33 -2.17
CA GLY A 104 -11.15 1.59 -0.73
C GLY A 104 -12.33 0.91 -0.04
N SER A 105 -13.32 0.41 -0.81
CA SER A 105 -14.51 -0.27 -0.27
C SER A 105 -14.25 -1.72 0.14
N VAL A 106 -13.14 -2.31 -0.29
CA VAL A 106 -12.80 -3.73 -0.06
C VAL A 106 -11.63 -3.93 0.91
N ILE A 107 -11.22 -2.87 1.59
CA ILE A 107 -10.17 -2.90 2.60
C ILE A 107 -10.64 -2.24 3.88
N ARG A 108 -10.08 -2.67 5.00
CA ARG A 108 -10.35 -2.10 6.33
C ARG A 108 -9.06 -2.02 7.16
N PRO A 109 -8.96 -1.08 8.13
CA PRO A 109 -7.82 -1.05 9.05
C PRO A 109 -7.63 -2.38 9.78
N LEU A 110 -6.39 -2.71 10.14
CA LEU A 110 -6.12 -3.85 11.02
C LEU A 110 -6.93 -3.74 12.31
N TYR A 111 -7.43 -4.88 12.80
CA TYR A 111 -8.01 -4.94 14.13
C TYR A 111 -6.91 -4.63 15.18
N ARG A 112 -7.30 -3.89 16.19
CA ARG A 112 -6.45 -3.59 17.35
C ARG A 112 -7.22 -3.92 18.62
N GLU A 113 -6.56 -4.58 19.55
CA GLU A 113 -7.13 -4.78 20.87
C GLU A 113 -7.35 -3.43 21.58
N PRO A 114 -8.43 -3.28 22.38
CA PRO A 114 -8.67 -2.06 23.13
C PRO A 114 -7.46 -1.68 23.99
N GLY A 115 -7.02 -0.42 23.87
CA GLY A 115 -5.84 0.08 24.60
C GLY A 115 -4.49 -0.25 23.98
N SER A 116 -4.43 -1.12 22.96
CA SER A 116 -3.18 -1.37 22.23
C SER A 116 -2.88 -0.21 21.26
N LYS A 117 -1.58 0.05 21.07
CA LYS A 117 -1.06 0.95 20.02
C LYS A 117 -0.59 0.15 18.79
N GLY A 118 -0.83 -1.16 18.78
CA GLY A 118 -0.35 -2.08 17.78
C GLY A 118 -0.82 -1.74 16.37
N GLY A 119 0.01 -2.00 15.43
CA GLY A 119 -0.18 -1.82 13.99
C GLY A 119 0.65 -2.84 13.23
N CYS A 120 1.40 -2.39 12.26
CA CYS A 120 2.46 -3.19 11.64
C CYS A 120 3.69 -2.34 11.37
N THR A 121 4.84 -2.99 11.37
CA THR A 121 6.11 -2.45 10.94
C THR A 121 6.50 -3.07 9.61
N LEU A 122 6.84 -2.23 8.63
CA LEU A 122 7.29 -2.67 7.30
C LEU A 122 8.80 -2.54 7.18
N SER A 123 9.42 -3.47 6.47
CA SER A 123 10.83 -3.42 6.11
C SER A 123 11.08 -3.97 4.70
N TRP A 124 12.19 -3.57 4.10
CA TRP A 124 12.65 -4.08 2.82
C TRP A 124 13.74 -5.13 3.07
N ASN A 125 13.60 -6.35 2.51
CA ASN A 125 14.63 -7.40 2.67
C ASN A 125 15.62 -7.49 1.51
N GLY A 126 15.54 -6.56 0.54
CA GLY A 126 16.35 -6.58 -0.68
C GLY A 126 15.60 -7.08 -1.92
N ASN A 127 14.48 -7.76 -1.73
CA ASN A 127 13.65 -8.33 -2.80
C ASN A 127 12.16 -8.04 -2.62
N LEU A 128 11.66 -8.15 -1.41
CA LEU A 128 10.23 -8.00 -1.08
C LEU A 128 10.04 -7.13 0.16
N ILE A 129 8.86 -6.53 0.25
CA ILE A 129 8.38 -5.90 1.49
C ILE A 129 7.98 -7.00 2.48
N GLN A 130 8.50 -6.90 3.69
CA GLN A 130 8.12 -7.72 4.82
C GLN A 130 7.32 -6.89 5.82
N PHE A 131 6.39 -7.51 6.52
CA PHE A 131 5.68 -6.87 7.61
C PHE A 131 5.73 -7.74 8.87
N HIS A 132 5.67 -7.07 10.03
CA HIS A 132 5.52 -7.69 11.33
C HIS A 132 4.36 -7.01 12.03
N LEU A 133 3.44 -7.81 12.55
CA LEU A 133 2.35 -7.28 13.37
C LEU A 133 2.90 -6.86 14.73
N ASP A 134 2.60 -5.63 15.13
CA ASP A 134 2.91 -5.15 16.46
C ASP A 134 2.04 -5.87 17.51
N PRO A 135 2.46 -5.95 18.78
CA PRO A 135 1.65 -6.55 19.84
C PRO A 135 0.24 -5.93 19.92
N GLY A 136 -0.79 -6.78 19.93
CA GLY A 136 -2.20 -6.37 19.96
C GLY A 136 -2.79 -5.98 18.59
N ALA A 137 -2.02 -6.03 17.50
CA ALA A 137 -2.56 -5.95 16.14
C ALA A 137 -2.89 -7.35 15.61
N LYS A 138 -3.96 -7.44 14.85
CA LYS A 138 -4.44 -8.70 14.27
C LYS A 138 -4.83 -8.51 12.80
N ALA A 139 -4.35 -9.41 11.96
CA ALA A 139 -4.74 -9.48 10.56
C ALA A 139 -5.87 -10.49 10.40
N TRP A 140 -7.11 -10.01 10.42
CA TRP A 140 -8.29 -10.84 10.24
C TRP A 140 -9.00 -10.49 8.94
N LEU A 141 -9.27 -11.50 8.12
CA LEU A 141 -10.08 -11.31 6.91
C LEU A 141 -11.57 -11.17 7.23
N PHE A 142 -12.03 -11.76 8.32
CA PHE A 142 -13.41 -11.73 8.79
C PHE A 142 -13.50 -11.06 10.15
N ARG A 143 -14.66 -10.45 10.46
CA ARG A 143 -14.89 -9.76 11.75
C ARG A 143 -15.07 -10.71 12.91
N ASP A 144 -15.40 -11.96 12.65
CA ASP A 144 -15.52 -13.02 13.65
C ASP A 144 -14.17 -13.56 14.14
N GLY A 145 -13.07 -13.00 13.67
CA GLY A 145 -11.73 -13.30 14.15
C GLY A 145 -10.99 -14.40 13.41
N HIS A 146 -11.41 -14.77 12.21
CA HIS A 146 -10.64 -15.68 11.37
C HIS A 146 -9.31 -15.04 10.95
N ASN A 147 -8.24 -15.46 11.62
CA ASN A 147 -6.87 -15.05 11.29
C ASN A 147 -6.38 -15.78 10.03
N ILE A 148 -5.60 -15.07 9.23
CA ILE A 148 -4.77 -15.71 8.21
C ILE A 148 -3.38 -15.91 8.82
N PRO A 149 -2.81 -17.12 8.80
CA PRO A 149 -1.43 -17.34 9.18
C PRO A 149 -0.48 -16.50 8.32
N GLU A 150 0.58 -15.99 8.93
CA GLU A 150 1.55 -15.08 8.30
C GLU A 150 2.21 -15.70 7.05
N ASP A 151 2.46 -17.01 7.07
CA ASP A 151 3.03 -17.78 5.95
C ASP A 151 2.12 -17.81 4.72
N LYS A 152 0.79 -17.76 4.89
CA LYS A 152 -0.15 -17.73 3.77
C LYS A 152 -0.23 -16.36 3.08
N TYR A 153 0.08 -15.26 3.77
CA TYR A 153 0.17 -13.94 3.10
C TYR A 153 1.30 -13.88 2.09
N LEU A 154 2.42 -14.53 2.38
CA LEU A 154 3.58 -14.54 1.50
C LEU A 154 3.39 -15.45 0.29
N ALA A 155 2.65 -16.57 0.44
CA ALA A 155 2.42 -17.53 -0.64
C ALA A 155 1.63 -16.94 -1.82
N HIS A 156 0.60 -16.12 -1.55
CA HIS A 156 -0.22 -15.50 -2.60
C HIS A 156 0.44 -14.32 -3.30
N SER A 157 1.50 -13.78 -2.71
CA SER A 157 2.25 -12.66 -3.27
C SER A 157 3.28 -13.08 -4.30
N LEU A 158 3.58 -14.37 -4.39
CA LEU A 158 4.65 -14.93 -5.23
C LEU A 158 4.14 -15.53 -6.55
N HIS A 159 2.82 -15.57 -6.76
CA HIS A 159 2.23 -16.00 -8.03
C HIS A 159 1.55 -14.81 -8.73
N PRO A 160 2.27 -14.01 -9.52
CA PRO A 160 1.63 -13.14 -10.49
C PRO A 160 1.10 -14.05 -11.61
N GLU A 161 -0.23 -14.15 -11.75
CA GLU A 161 -0.84 -14.57 -13.00
C GLU A 161 -0.79 -13.42 -14.02
#